data_878f08fb9a151fd109de54a1c730ae81
#
_entry.id   878f08fb9a151fd109de54a1c730ae81
#
_cell.length_a   1.000
_cell.length_b   1.000
_cell.length_c   1.000
_cell.angle_alpha   90.00
_cell.angle_beta   90.00
_cell.angle_gamma   90.00
#
_symmetry.space_group_name_H-M   'P 1'
#
loop_
_entity.id
_entity.type
_entity.pdbx_description
1 polymer ?
#
loop_
_entity_poly.entity_id
_entity_poly.type
_entity_poly.pdbx_seq_one_letter_code
_entity_poly.pdbx_strand_id
1 'polypeptide(L)'
;MLLPTALLALGASLVSAVPVLEAKDNYFINPKTGNRFQIVGVAYQPGGSAGYDPSRGVDPLSDADVCLRDAAILQVLGVNAIRVYNLNPDLNHDQCASIFNAAGMYMLLDVNSPLVGESLTSFNPWESYYASYLNRTFAVVEAFKNYPNTLAFFSGNEVINNEETGATVPPYSRAVTRDVKNYVKNHCDRPIPVGYSAADVRDVLFDTFNYFQCLEDGKTDDLSHGDIFALNSYSWCGDSSFTKSGYDQLVAGFKGSSVPIFYSEYGCNTPSPRIFTEVGTIYGPEMTDVFSGGIVYEYTQEPNNFGLANISADGSITLLPDWYALKDQFSKLDFTKIQGAKPPSAPAPKAPTCESKLISTKGFNSNFTLPVLPPDAPEIIQKGVSPKPVGKLVSISSWDVKHPVRNPDGSVISGLAVKPLGEDEINAPGTNTVALNSPTPTSGNGTTSATPKNAAGKSATAGISFVLGAIAAVAVAL
;
A
#
# COMPACT_ATOMS: atom_id res chain seq x y z
N MET A 1 -63.08 -17.59 -12.76
CA MET A 1 -61.87 -17.35 -13.54
C MET A 1 -60.88 -16.61 -12.63
N LEU A 2 -60.05 -17.35 -11.95
CA LEU A 2 -59.01 -16.79 -11.03
C LEU A 2 -57.70 -16.70 -11.81
N LEU A 3 -57.19 -15.47 -12.00
CA LEU A 3 -55.86 -15.23 -12.57
C LEU A 3 -54.79 -15.53 -11.48
N PRO A 4 -53.75 -16.25 -11.79
CA PRO A 4 -52.62 -16.38 -10.87
C PRO A 4 -51.78 -15.12 -10.92
N THR A 5 -51.63 -14.46 -9.77
CA THR A 5 -50.67 -13.37 -9.57
C THR A 5 -49.28 -14.00 -9.51
N ALA A 6 -48.49 -13.84 -10.57
CA ALA A 6 -47.08 -14.20 -10.53
C ALA A 6 -46.32 -13.18 -9.67
N LEU A 7 -45.86 -13.60 -8.49
CA LEU A 7 -44.85 -12.87 -7.72
C LEU A 7 -43.53 -12.98 -8.47
N LEU A 8 -43.14 -11.90 -9.13
CA LEU A 8 -41.72 -11.71 -9.52
C LEU A 8 -40.93 -11.51 -8.22
N ALA A 9 -40.24 -12.55 -7.79
CA ALA A 9 -39.16 -12.41 -6.83
C ALA A 9 -38.02 -11.65 -7.53
N LEU A 10 -37.91 -10.35 -7.25
CA LEU A 10 -36.65 -9.63 -7.51
C LEU A 10 -35.61 -10.29 -6.61
N GLY A 11 -34.82 -11.20 -7.17
CA GLY A 11 -33.61 -11.67 -6.57
C GLY A 11 -32.63 -10.48 -6.49
N ALA A 12 -32.50 -9.87 -5.31
CA ALA A 12 -31.36 -9.02 -5.05
C ALA A 12 -30.13 -9.93 -5.17
N SER A 13 -29.38 -9.76 -6.28
CA SER A 13 -28.06 -10.39 -6.40
C SER A 13 -27.21 -9.83 -5.28
N LEU A 14 -26.97 -10.64 -4.25
CA LEU A 14 -25.99 -10.29 -3.21
C LEU A 14 -24.66 -10.07 -3.93
N VAL A 15 -24.12 -8.86 -3.82
CA VAL A 15 -22.77 -8.57 -4.33
C VAL A 15 -21.83 -9.39 -3.45
N SER A 16 -21.14 -10.36 -4.05
CA SER A 16 -20.12 -11.15 -3.37
C SER A 16 -19.02 -10.23 -2.85
N ALA A 17 -18.55 -10.47 -1.65
CA ALA A 17 -17.56 -9.64 -0.99
C ALA A 17 -16.37 -10.48 -0.48
N VAL A 18 -15.17 -9.91 -0.55
CA VAL A 18 -14.01 -10.47 0.15
C VAL A 18 -14.28 -10.52 1.67
N PRO A 19 -13.66 -11.45 2.41
CA PRO A 19 -13.81 -11.48 3.86
C PRO A 19 -13.25 -10.21 4.49
N VAL A 20 -13.96 -9.62 5.42
CA VAL A 20 -13.41 -8.51 6.22
C VAL A 20 -12.26 -9.05 7.08
N LEU A 21 -11.07 -8.50 6.88
CA LEU A 21 -9.88 -8.88 7.64
C LEU A 21 -9.73 -8.02 8.90
N GLU A 22 -9.07 -8.58 9.90
CA GLU A 22 -8.74 -7.92 11.16
C GLU A 22 -7.23 -7.81 11.34
N ALA A 23 -6.74 -6.68 11.83
CA ALA A 23 -5.42 -6.60 12.43
C ALA A 23 -5.53 -7.17 13.86
N LYS A 24 -4.96 -8.33 14.09
CA LYS A 24 -4.99 -9.00 15.38
C LYS A 24 -3.59 -9.46 15.73
N ASP A 25 -3.13 -8.99 16.89
CA ASP A 25 -1.74 -9.18 17.27
C ASP A 25 -0.83 -8.63 16.15
N ASN A 26 0.20 -9.35 15.77
CA ASN A 26 1.12 -8.94 14.71
C ASN A 26 0.76 -9.50 13.32
N TYR A 27 -0.51 -9.86 13.08
CA TYR A 27 -0.95 -10.43 11.80
C TYR A 27 -2.27 -9.80 11.30
N PHE A 28 -2.45 -9.78 9.98
CA PHE A 28 -3.79 -9.72 9.40
C PHE A 28 -4.41 -11.12 9.45
N ILE A 29 -5.63 -11.18 9.96
CA ILE A 29 -6.36 -12.44 10.17
C ILE A 29 -7.68 -12.41 9.43
N ASN A 30 -8.00 -13.51 8.75
CA ASN A 30 -9.35 -13.76 8.29
C ASN A 30 -10.16 -14.36 9.47
N PRO A 31 -11.11 -13.64 10.06
CA PRO A 31 -11.82 -14.10 11.25
C PRO A 31 -12.68 -15.35 11.01
N LYS A 32 -13.12 -15.58 9.76
CA LYS A 32 -13.93 -16.76 9.38
C LYS A 32 -13.09 -18.05 9.41
N THR A 33 -11.86 -17.97 8.94
CA THR A 33 -10.96 -19.14 8.86
C THR A 33 -9.94 -19.18 9.98
N GLY A 34 -9.65 -18.05 10.60
CA GLY A 34 -8.54 -17.85 11.54
C GLY A 34 -7.16 -17.95 10.88
N ASN A 35 -7.06 -17.89 9.57
CA ASN A 35 -5.79 -17.92 8.84
C ASN A 35 -5.17 -16.53 8.80
N ARG A 36 -3.83 -16.48 8.73
CA ARG A 36 -3.10 -15.25 8.41
C ARG A 36 -3.37 -14.83 6.97
N PHE A 37 -3.36 -13.54 6.73
CA PHE A 37 -3.39 -12.98 5.39
C PHE A 37 -2.04 -12.32 5.08
N GLN A 38 -1.50 -12.62 3.91
CA GLN A 38 -0.29 -11.99 3.37
C GLN A 38 -0.69 -11.07 2.22
N ILE A 39 -0.28 -9.82 2.30
CA ILE A 39 -0.49 -8.82 1.25
C ILE A 39 0.43 -9.16 0.07
N VAL A 40 -0.16 -9.39 -1.10
CA VAL A 40 0.53 -9.50 -2.39
C VAL A 40 -0.02 -8.36 -3.24
N GLY A 41 0.62 -7.21 -3.16
CA GLY A 41 0.01 -5.98 -3.62
C GLY A 41 0.84 -5.20 -4.63
N VAL A 42 0.17 -4.18 -5.21
CA VAL A 42 0.77 -3.19 -6.12
C VAL A 42 0.29 -1.79 -5.74
N ALA A 43 1.22 -0.83 -5.73
CA ALA A 43 0.90 0.58 -5.58
C ALA A 43 0.15 1.06 -6.84
N TYR A 44 -1.07 1.54 -6.65
CA TYR A 44 -2.03 1.83 -7.72
C TYR A 44 -2.36 3.30 -7.77
N GLN A 45 -1.78 3.98 -8.73
CA GLN A 45 -2.00 5.41 -8.98
C GLN A 45 -2.02 5.64 -10.50
N PRO A 46 -3.11 5.26 -11.22
CA PRO A 46 -3.19 5.47 -12.66
C PRO A 46 -3.02 6.95 -13.00
N GLY A 47 -2.12 7.23 -13.94
CA GLY A 47 -1.70 8.59 -14.28
C GLY A 47 -0.55 9.14 -13.43
N GLY A 48 -0.08 8.38 -12.44
CA GLY A 48 1.02 8.74 -11.56
C GLY A 48 0.67 9.74 -10.45
N SER A 49 1.56 9.88 -9.50
CA SER A 49 1.36 10.78 -8.35
C SER A 49 1.32 12.26 -8.77
N ALA A 50 2.13 12.65 -9.75
CA ALA A 50 2.15 13.99 -10.31
C ALA A 50 0.91 14.33 -11.15
N GLY A 51 0.13 13.33 -11.56
CA GLY A 51 -1.09 13.50 -12.35
C GLY A 51 -2.34 13.79 -11.54
N TYR A 52 -2.26 13.73 -10.21
CA TYR A 52 -3.41 14.00 -9.35
C TYR A 52 -3.78 15.48 -9.34
N ASP A 53 -4.97 15.75 -9.85
CA ASP A 53 -5.57 17.09 -9.88
C ASP A 53 -7.07 16.97 -9.58
N PRO A 54 -7.49 17.27 -8.35
CA PRO A 54 -8.90 17.17 -7.95
C PRO A 54 -9.84 18.07 -8.77
N SER A 55 -9.32 19.15 -9.38
CA SER A 55 -10.13 20.02 -10.22
C SER A 55 -10.60 19.34 -11.51
N ARG A 56 -9.95 18.26 -11.93
CA ARG A 56 -10.34 17.43 -13.08
C ARG A 56 -11.55 16.53 -12.79
N GLY A 57 -11.98 16.43 -11.52
CA GLY A 57 -13.10 15.60 -11.10
C GLY A 57 -12.87 14.10 -11.26
N VAL A 58 -11.61 13.65 -11.25
CA VAL A 58 -11.22 12.24 -11.32
C VAL A 58 -10.11 11.96 -10.32
N ASP A 59 -10.13 10.74 -9.78
CA ASP A 59 -9.06 10.16 -8.98
C ASP A 59 -8.86 8.68 -9.37
N PRO A 60 -7.88 7.96 -8.80
CA PRO A 60 -7.58 6.57 -9.17
C PRO A 60 -8.74 5.59 -9.03
N LEU A 61 -9.75 5.89 -8.21
CA LEU A 61 -10.87 4.99 -7.91
C LEU A 61 -12.25 5.56 -8.36
N SER A 62 -12.28 6.51 -9.30
CA SER A 62 -13.53 7.17 -9.72
C SER A 62 -13.97 6.86 -11.16
N ASP A 63 -13.10 6.27 -12.01
CA ASP A 63 -13.43 5.86 -13.38
C ASP A 63 -13.58 4.33 -13.48
N ALA A 64 -14.81 3.87 -13.66
CA ALA A 64 -15.14 2.45 -13.67
C ALA A 64 -14.49 1.68 -14.85
N ASP A 65 -14.34 2.29 -16.02
CA ASP A 65 -13.74 1.63 -17.17
C ASP A 65 -12.23 1.46 -17.01
N VAL A 66 -11.58 2.44 -16.37
CA VAL A 66 -10.17 2.35 -15.95
C VAL A 66 -10.01 1.29 -14.87
N CYS A 67 -10.85 1.32 -13.83
CA CYS A 67 -10.80 0.33 -12.76
C CYS A 67 -11.03 -1.10 -13.26
N LEU A 68 -11.93 -1.31 -14.22
CA LEU A 68 -12.19 -2.61 -14.84
C LEU A 68 -10.97 -3.13 -15.61
N ARG A 69 -10.35 -2.28 -16.42
CA ARG A 69 -9.13 -2.60 -17.15
C ARG A 69 -8.02 -3.04 -16.20
N ASP A 70 -7.79 -2.22 -15.17
CA ASP A 70 -6.65 -2.39 -14.28
C ASP A 70 -6.87 -3.55 -13.29
N ALA A 71 -8.08 -3.71 -12.77
CA ALA A 71 -8.43 -4.85 -11.94
C ALA A 71 -8.28 -6.19 -12.68
N ALA A 72 -8.66 -6.25 -13.97
CA ALA A 72 -8.47 -7.45 -14.77
C ALA A 72 -6.99 -7.83 -14.92
N ILE A 73 -6.11 -6.85 -15.19
CA ILE A 73 -4.66 -7.05 -15.30
C ILE A 73 -4.02 -7.45 -13.97
N LEU A 74 -4.42 -6.78 -12.89
CA LEU A 74 -3.91 -7.08 -11.54
C LEU A 74 -4.43 -8.45 -11.07
N GLN A 75 -5.63 -8.84 -11.48
CA GLN A 75 -6.16 -10.18 -11.20
C GLN A 75 -5.36 -11.27 -11.91
N VAL A 76 -4.98 -11.06 -13.18
CA VAL A 76 -4.09 -11.96 -13.94
C VAL A 76 -2.70 -12.02 -13.30
N LEU A 77 -2.22 -10.93 -12.75
CA LEU A 77 -0.94 -10.87 -12.02
C LEU A 77 -0.97 -11.68 -10.71
N GLY A 78 -2.15 -11.88 -10.13
CA GLY A 78 -2.33 -12.58 -8.85
C GLY A 78 -2.33 -11.65 -7.63
N VAL A 79 -2.54 -10.36 -7.83
CA VAL A 79 -2.57 -9.32 -6.79
C VAL A 79 -3.83 -9.46 -5.94
N ASN A 80 -3.69 -9.38 -4.61
CA ASN A 80 -4.80 -9.42 -3.67
C ASN A 80 -5.03 -8.11 -2.90
N ALA A 81 -4.18 -7.11 -3.14
CA ALA A 81 -4.31 -5.79 -2.54
C ALA A 81 -3.73 -4.69 -3.44
N ILE A 82 -4.33 -3.51 -3.38
CA ILE A 82 -3.78 -2.30 -3.98
C ILE A 82 -3.56 -1.25 -2.89
N ARG A 83 -2.55 -0.40 -3.05
CA ARG A 83 -2.37 0.80 -2.24
C ARG A 83 -2.61 2.03 -3.09
N VAL A 84 -3.43 2.97 -2.61
CA VAL A 84 -3.80 4.19 -3.33
C VAL A 84 -3.46 5.42 -2.50
N TYR A 85 -2.73 6.37 -3.11
CA TYR A 85 -2.17 7.53 -2.39
C TYR A 85 -3.07 8.76 -2.42
N ASN A 86 -3.66 9.07 -3.58
CA ASN A 86 -4.33 10.34 -3.82
C ASN A 86 -5.81 10.11 -4.09
N LEU A 87 -6.66 10.46 -3.14
CA LEU A 87 -8.10 10.26 -3.22
C LEU A 87 -8.84 11.59 -3.04
N ASN A 88 -9.86 11.81 -3.86
CA ASN A 88 -10.79 12.92 -3.69
C ASN A 88 -12.08 12.41 -3.00
N PRO A 89 -12.28 12.70 -1.71
CA PRO A 89 -13.43 12.19 -0.95
C PRO A 89 -14.78 12.72 -1.42
N ASP A 90 -14.83 13.66 -2.36
CA ASP A 90 -16.06 14.20 -2.91
C ASP A 90 -16.57 13.43 -4.13
N LEU A 91 -15.78 12.47 -4.64
CA LEU A 91 -16.16 11.64 -5.79
C LEU A 91 -16.89 10.36 -5.34
N ASN A 92 -17.56 9.71 -6.30
CA ASN A 92 -18.19 8.42 -6.10
C ASN A 92 -17.22 7.29 -6.49
N HIS A 93 -16.91 6.43 -5.54
CA HIS A 93 -16.00 5.30 -5.70
C HIS A 93 -16.70 3.93 -5.77
N ASP A 94 -18.04 3.91 -5.74
CA ASP A 94 -18.83 2.68 -5.62
C ASP A 94 -18.50 1.62 -6.68
N GLN A 95 -18.36 2.04 -7.95
CA GLN A 95 -18.08 1.11 -9.03
C GLN A 95 -16.66 0.55 -8.94
N CYS A 96 -15.65 1.40 -8.76
CA CYS A 96 -14.26 0.96 -8.63
C CYS A 96 -14.05 0.06 -7.41
N ALA A 97 -14.54 0.46 -6.24
CA ALA A 97 -14.46 -0.36 -5.04
C ALA A 97 -15.16 -1.72 -5.22
N SER A 98 -16.33 -1.75 -5.89
CA SER A 98 -17.05 -2.99 -6.20
C SER A 98 -16.30 -3.86 -7.20
N ILE A 99 -15.64 -3.28 -8.19
CA ILE A 99 -14.82 -4.00 -9.17
C ILE A 99 -13.63 -4.67 -8.47
N PHE A 100 -12.85 -3.92 -7.68
CA PHE A 100 -11.73 -4.48 -6.94
C PHE A 100 -12.17 -5.52 -5.91
N ASN A 101 -13.30 -5.29 -5.24
CA ASN A 101 -13.90 -6.27 -4.34
C ASN A 101 -14.25 -7.57 -5.05
N ALA A 102 -14.96 -7.49 -6.19
CA ALA A 102 -15.34 -8.65 -6.97
C ALA A 102 -14.12 -9.38 -7.58
N ALA A 103 -13.04 -8.64 -7.87
CA ALA A 103 -11.77 -9.21 -8.31
C ALA A 103 -10.97 -9.87 -7.16
N GLY A 104 -11.46 -9.82 -5.92
CA GLY A 104 -10.80 -10.43 -4.76
C GLY A 104 -9.63 -9.59 -4.20
N MET A 105 -9.69 -8.26 -4.31
CA MET A 105 -8.62 -7.35 -3.94
C MET A 105 -9.04 -6.36 -2.86
N TYR A 106 -8.16 -6.18 -1.88
CA TYR A 106 -8.27 -5.17 -0.83
C TYR A 106 -7.67 -3.83 -1.25
N MET A 107 -8.12 -2.77 -0.58
CA MET A 107 -7.61 -1.41 -0.74
C MET A 107 -6.92 -0.96 0.56
N LEU A 108 -5.66 -0.53 0.47
CA LEU A 108 -4.93 0.20 1.50
C LEU A 108 -4.86 1.65 1.04
N LEU A 109 -5.38 2.57 1.86
CA LEU A 109 -5.68 3.92 1.41
C LEU A 109 -4.92 4.95 2.24
N ASP A 110 -4.17 5.82 1.59
CA ASP A 110 -3.59 6.98 2.24
C ASP A 110 -4.67 8.05 2.43
N VAL A 111 -4.80 8.60 3.65
CA VAL A 111 -5.77 9.67 3.92
C VAL A 111 -5.25 11.05 3.55
N ASN A 112 -3.97 11.16 3.19
CA ASN A 112 -3.28 12.37 2.79
C ASN A 112 -3.13 12.44 1.26
N SER A 113 -2.77 13.62 0.75
CA SER A 113 -2.32 13.83 -0.62
C SER A 113 -1.15 14.84 -0.63
N PRO A 114 -0.42 14.99 -1.74
CA PRO A 114 0.70 15.95 -1.81
C PRO A 114 0.25 17.42 -1.92
N LEU A 115 -1.05 17.68 -1.97
CA LEU A 115 -1.55 19.05 -2.12
C LEU A 115 -1.44 19.84 -0.82
N VAL A 116 -1.31 21.14 -0.95
CA VAL A 116 -1.22 22.05 0.19
C VAL A 116 -2.47 21.94 1.06
N GLY A 117 -2.27 21.72 2.34
CA GLY A 117 -3.35 21.56 3.33
C GLY A 117 -3.96 20.15 3.38
N GLU A 118 -3.43 19.19 2.62
CA GLU A 118 -3.92 17.81 2.59
C GLU A 118 -2.93 16.79 3.19
N SER A 119 -1.84 17.26 3.78
CA SER A 119 -0.85 16.42 4.47
C SER A 119 -0.19 17.13 5.64
N LEU A 120 0.35 16.33 6.56
CA LEU A 120 1.26 16.82 7.57
C LEU A 120 2.64 17.06 6.92
N THR A 121 3.24 18.23 7.14
CA THR A 121 4.55 18.56 6.56
C THR A 121 5.69 18.01 7.40
N SER A 122 6.79 17.62 6.76
CA SER A 122 8.00 17.11 7.43
C SER A 122 8.75 18.22 8.20
N PHE A 123 8.58 19.47 7.80
CA PHE A 123 9.12 20.64 8.50
C PHE A 123 7.96 21.48 9.04
N ASN A 124 8.11 22.05 10.21
CA ASN A 124 7.06 22.80 10.90
C ASN A 124 5.72 22.05 10.99
N PRO A 125 5.67 20.79 11.48
CA PRO A 125 4.44 19.99 11.45
C PRO A 125 3.28 20.67 12.20
N TRP A 126 3.57 21.57 13.15
CA TRP A 126 2.58 22.37 13.88
C TRP A 126 1.83 23.38 12.97
N GLU A 127 2.38 23.77 11.82
CA GLU A 127 1.73 24.67 10.86
C GLU A 127 0.76 23.93 9.94
N SER A 128 0.84 22.62 9.85
CA SER A 128 -0.01 21.77 9.00
C SER A 128 -1.03 20.94 9.80
N TYR A 129 -0.91 20.86 11.12
CA TYR A 129 -1.84 20.15 12.00
C TYR A 129 -2.97 21.07 12.44
N TYR A 130 -4.05 21.16 11.65
CA TYR A 130 -5.20 22.01 11.87
C TYR A 130 -6.52 21.35 11.48
N ALA A 131 -7.67 21.92 11.90
CA ALA A 131 -8.97 21.28 11.77
C ALA A 131 -9.40 20.99 10.32
N SER A 132 -9.10 21.89 9.35
CA SER A 132 -9.47 21.64 7.94
C SER A 132 -8.67 20.50 7.33
N TYR A 133 -7.41 20.30 7.71
CA TYR A 133 -6.63 19.12 7.34
C TYR A 133 -7.29 17.83 7.89
N LEU A 134 -7.64 17.82 9.18
CA LEU A 134 -8.31 16.66 9.80
C LEU A 134 -9.69 16.41 9.17
N ASN A 135 -10.45 17.47 8.86
CA ASN A 135 -11.73 17.33 8.16
C ASN A 135 -11.59 16.63 6.80
N ARG A 136 -10.57 17.01 6.03
CA ARG A 136 -10.26 16.36 4.74
C ARG A 136 -9.86 14.88 4.96
N THR A 137 -9.01 14.61 5.94
CA THR A 137 -8.57 13.27 6.32
C THR A 137 -9.76 12.37 6.71
N PHE A 138 -10.67 12.88 7.55
CA PHE A 138 -11.88 12.16 7.94
C PHE A 138 -12.86 11.98 6.78
N ALA A 139 -12.88 12.91 5.82
CA ALA A 139 -13.69 12.76 4.62
C ALA A 139 -13.27 11.56 3.77
N VAL A 140 -11.99 11.23 3.69
CA VAL A 140 -11.52 9.99 3.04
C VAL A 140 -12.03 8.77 3.80
N VAL A 141 -11.98 8.79 5.14
CA VAL A 141 -12.55 7.69 5.95
C VAL A 141 -14.04 7.50 5.63
N GLU A 142 -14.83 8.60 5.60
CA GLU A 142 -16.27 8.54 5.27
C GLU A 142 -16.52 7.92 3.89
N ALA A 143 -15.76 8.32 2.88
CA ALA A 143 -15.94 7.84 1.51
C ALA A 143 -15.69 6.32 1.39
N PHE A 144 -14.80 5.75 2.22
CA PHE A 144 -14.32 4.37 2.05
C PHE A 144 -14.69 3.39 3.17
N LYS A 145 -15.21 3.86 4.31
CA LYS A 145 -15.45 3.03 5.52
C LYS A 145 -16.37 1.83 5.31
N ASN A 146 -17.32 1.93 4.39
CA ASN A 146 -18.35 0.90 4.20
C ASN A 146 -17.98 -0.17 3.17
N TYR A 147 -16.92 0.00 2.41
CA TYR A 147 -16.48 -1.06 1.51
C TYR A 147 -15.79 -2.18 2.31
N PRO A 148 -16.24 -3.43 2.18
CA PRO A 148 -15.67 -4.56 2.93
C PRO A 148 -14.20 -4.80 2.58
N ASN A 149 -13.78 -4.42 1.38
CA ASN A 149 -12.40 -4.51 0.90
C ASN A 149 -11.53 -3.30 1.26
N THR A 150 -12.00 -2.33 2.04
CA THR A 150 -11.11 -1.35 2.68
C THR A 150 -10.37 -2.04 3.82
N LEU A 151 -9.07 -2.33 3.62
CA LEU A 151 -8.25 -3.07 4.58
C LEU A 151 -7.69 -2.17 5.68
N ALA A 152 -7.15 -1.02 5.33
CA ALA A 152 -6.50 -0.12 6.27
C ALA A 152 -6.40 1.31 5.73
N PHE A 153 -6.20 2.27 6.64
CA PHE A 153 -5.84 3.66 6.33
C PHE A 153 -4.42 3.96 6.79
N PHE A 154 -3.65 4.67 5.95
CA PHE A 154 -2.38 5.24 6.34
C PHE A 154 -2.57 6.69 6.79
N SER A 155 -2.21 6.97 8.05
CA SER A 155 -2.25 8.32 8.64
C SER A 155 -1.11 9.22 8.21
N GLY A 156 -0.05 8.65 7.60
CA GLY A 156 1.10 9.37 7.07
C GLY A 156 2.02 8.45 6.29
N ASN A 157 2.77 9.04 5.36
CA ASN A 157 3.77 8.37 4.54
C ASN A 157 5.08 9.15 4.55
N GLU A 158 6.17 8.55 5.04
CA GLU A 158 7.54 9.08 5.02
C GLU A 158 7.74 10.49 5.57
N VAL A 159 6.84 10.97 6.43
CA VAL A 159 6.97 12.31 7.05
C VAL A 159 8.19 12.38 7.97
N ILE A 160 8.56 11.23 8.57
CA ILE A 160 9.79 11.04 9.35
C ILE A 160 10.79 10.30 8.46
N ASN A 161 11.78 11.01 7.93
CA ASN A 161 12.71 10.49 6.93
C ASN A 161 14.19 10.86 7.13
N ASN A 162 14.52 11.53 8.24
CA ASN A 162 15.88 11.85 8.66
C ASN A 162 15.90 12.24 10.15
N GLU A 163 17.08 12.53 10.70
CA GLU A 163 17.23 12.94 12.11
C GLU A 163 16.47 14.24 12.43
N GLU A 164 16.45 15.22 11.54
CA GLU A 164 15.77 16.52 11.75
C GLU A 164 14.27 16.33 11.87
N THR A 165 13.66 15.57 10.96
CA THR A 165 12.23 15.24 11.02
C THR A 165 11.91 14.31 12.18
N GLY A 166 12.83 13.41 12.57
CA GLY A 166 12.74 12.59 13.77
C GLY A 166 12.67 13.41 15.07
N ALA A 167 13.25 14.60 15.08
CA ALA A 167 13.21 15.48 16.26
C ALA A 167 11.86 16.18 16.46
N THR A 168 11.09 16.43 15.42
CA THR A 168 9.92 17.33 15.47
C THR A 168 8.59 16.67 15.07
N VAL A 169 8.62 15.76 14.11
CA VAL A 169 7.40 15.21 13.49
C VAL A 169 6.69 14.14 14.32
N PRO A 170 7.35 13.24 15.08
CA PRO A 170 6.70 12.08 15.68
C PRO A 170 5.46 12.40 16.51
N PRO A 171 5.41 13.42 17.39
CA PRO A 171 4.20 13.74 18.16
C PRO A 171 3.00 14.10 17.28
N TYR A 172 3.23 14.85 16.21
CA TYR A 172 2.17 15.29 15.30
C TYR A 172 1.65 14.15 14.44
N SER A 173 2.54 13.35 13.87
CA SER A 173 2.17 12.20 13.05
C SER A 173 1.41 11.15 13.87
N ARG A 174 1.83 10.90 15.11
CA ARG A 174 1.10 10.02 16.03
C ARG A 174 -0.24 10.64 16.48
N ALA A 175 -0.34 11.98 16.62
CA ALA A 175 -1.61 12.65 16.89
C ALA A 175 -2.60 12.46 15.73
N VAL A 176 -2.16 12.55 14.47
CA VAL A 176 -3.01 12.25 13.31
C VAL A 176 -3.52 10.79 13.37
N THR A 177 -2.66 9.83 13.71
CA THR A 177 -3.08 8.42 13.91
C THR A 177 -4.18 8.32 14.98
N ARG A 178 -3.99 8.97 16.15
CA ARG A 178 -5.00 9.06 17.22
C ARG A 178 -6.32 9.59 16.71
N ASP A 179 -6.28 10.67 15.95
CA ASP A 179 -7.49 11.39 15.54
C ASP A 179 -8.25 10.61 14.47
N VAL A 180 -7.55 9.97 13.50
CA VAL A 180 -8.16 9.08 12.52
C VAL A 180 -8.78 7.85 13.20
N LYS A 181 -8.09 7.24 14.16
CA LYS A 181 -8.64 6.10 14.93
C LYS A 181 -9.85 6.51 15.76
N ASN A 182 -9.83 7.69 16.35
CA ASN A 182 -10.97 8.22 17.09
C ASN A 182 -12.17 8.43 16.16
N TYR A 183 -11.92 8.95 14.96
CA TYR A 183 -12.97 9.11 13.95
C TYR A 183 -13.53 7.75 13.50
N VAL A 184 -12.67 6.78 13.16
CA VAL A 184 -13.07 5.41 12.82
C VAL A 184 -13.92 4.78 13.92
N LYS A 185 -13.49 4.91 15.19
CA LYS A 185 -14.21 4.38 16.35
C LYS A 185 -15.62 4.96 16.49
N ASN A 186 -15.81 6.24 16.16
CA ASN A 186 -17.09 6.93 16.33
C ASN A 186 -18.05 6.75 15.14
N HIS A 187 -17.52 6.51 13.93
CA HIS A 187 -18.30 6.62 12.69
C HIS A 187 -18.26 5.38 11.79
N CYS A 188 -17.52 4.34 12.14
CA CYS A 188 -17.46 3.11 11.34
C CYS A 188 -18.14 1.96 12.09
N ASP A 189 -18.92 1.14 11.37
CA ASP A 189 -19.61 -0.04 11.93
C ASP A 189 -18.64 -1.19 12.26
N ARG A 190 -17.40 -1.11 11.79
CA ARG A 190 -16.33 -2.07 12.03
C ARG A 190 -15.01 -1.36 12.33
N PRO A 191 -14.11 -2.00 13.06
CA PRO A 191 -12.75 -1.50 13.16
C PRO A 191 -12.07 -1.58 11.77
N ILE A 192 -11.40 -0.49 11.37
CA ILE A 192 -10.53 -0.44 10.21
C ILE A 192 -9.15 -0.04 10.72
N PRO A 193 -8.11 -0.85 10.52
CA PRO A 193 -6.77 -0.55 11.01
C PRO A 193 -6.25 0.78 10.48
N VAL A 194 -5.59 1.53 11.35
CA VAL A 194 -4.92 2.80 11.00
C VAL A 194 -3.46 2.74 11.43
N GLY A 195 -2.55 3.14 10.56
CA GLY A 195 -1.14 3.18 10.90
C GLY A 195 -0.29 4.03 9.98
N TYR A 196 1.01 3.83 10.06
CA TYR A 196 2.00 4.68 9.44
C TYR A 196 2.85 3.90 8.43
N SER A 197 3.20 4.56 7.32
CA SER A 197 4.13 4.07 6.31
C SER A 197 5.46 4.82 6.46
N ALA A 198 6.50 4.13 6.94
CA ALA A 198 7.79 4.71 7.26
C ALA A 198 8.77 4.63 6.08
N ALA A 199 9.67 5.61 5.97
CA ALA A 199 10.87 5.50 5.14
C ALA A 199 11.85 4.48 5.75
N ASP A 200 12.51 3.65 4.91
CA ASP A 200 13.60 2.76 5.36
C ASP A 200 14.91 3.55 5.54
N VAL A 201 14.87 4.55 6.43
CA VAL A 201 16.05 5.29 6.88
C VAL A 201 16.48 4.73 8.24
N ARG A 202 17.50 3.86 8.22
CA ARG A 202 17.90 3.04 9.37
C ARG A 202 18.21 3.83 10.64
N ASP A 203 18.66 5.07 10.50
CA ASP A 203 18.97 5.96 11.63
C ASP A 203 17.75 6.38 12.43
N VAL A 204 16.56 6.34 11.84
CA VAL A 204 15.30 6.76 12.49
C VAL A 204 14.19 5.70 12.43
N LEU A 205 14.32 4.65 11.62
CA LEU A 205 13.26 3.69 11.35
C LEU A 205 12.75 2.98 12.61
N PHE A 206 13.67 2.41 13.39
CA PHE A 206 13.27 1.62 14.57
C PHE A 206 12.78 2.49 15.72
N ASP A 207 13.26 3.72 15.85
CA ASP A 207 12.73 4.68 16.80
C ASP A 207 11.35 5.19 16.37
N THR A 208 11.13 5.39 15.06
CA THR A 208 9.80 5.66 14.51
C THR A 208 8.83 4.50 14.84
N PHE A 209 9.24 3.27 14.60
CA PHE A 209 8.43 2.10 14.96
C PHE A 209 8.12 2.07 16.46
N ASN A 210 9.12 2.22 17.32
CA ASN A 210 8.94 2.25 18.77
C ASN A 210 8.01 3.38 19.22
N TYR A 211 8.08 4.52 18.55
CA TYR A 211 7.24 5.67 18.83
C TYR A 211 5.76 5.41 18.51
N PHE A 212 5.46 4.65 17.44
CA PHE A 212 4.09 4.34 17.02
C PHE A 212 3.49 3.11 17.68
N GLN A 213 4.31 2.13 18.09
CA GLN A 213 3.81 0.88 18.66
C GLN A 213 3.63 0.91 20.17
N CYS A 214 4.19 1.89 20.89
CA CYS A 214 4.07 1.93 22.35
C CYS A 214 2.68 2.40 22.81
N LEU A 215 2.29 2.00 24.02
CA LEU A 215 1.02 2.38 24.67
C LEU A 215 1.26 3.49 25.67
N GLU A 216 0.50 4.57 25.59
CA GLU A 216 0.52 5.65 26.58
C GLU A 216 0.05 5.11 27.93
N ASP A 217 0.86 5.28 28.98
CA ASP A 217 0.64 4.73 30.31
C ASP A 217 0.37 3.20 30.32
N GLY A 218 0.74 2.47 29.27
CA GLY A 218 0.44 1.03 29.12
C GLY A 218 -1.04 0.70 28.89
N LYS A 219 -1.85 1.68 28.49
CA LYS A 219 -3.30 1.51 28.27
C LYS A 219 -3.57 0.82 26.95
N THR A 220 -4.29 -0.28 26.99
CA THR A 220 -4.62 -1.07 25.77
C THR A 220 -5.68 -0.42 24.87
N ASP A 221 -6.35 0.62 25.33
CA ASP A 221 -7.33 1.42 24.59
C ASP A 221 -6.75 2.75 24.07
N ASP A 222 -5.43 2.88 24.07
CA ASP A 222 -4.72 4.04 23.54
C ASP A 222 -4.95 4.19 22.03
N LEU A 223 -5.73 5.19 21.65
CA LEU A 223 -6.03 5.48 20.25
C LEU A 223 -4.82 6.04 19.47
N SER A 224 -3.76 6.47 20.15
CA SER A 224 -2.55 6.94 19.47
C SER A 224 -1.60 5.81 19.06
N HIS A 225 -1.78 4.61 19.61
CA HIS A 225 -1.10 3.40 19.18
C HIS A 225 -1.51 3.03 17.75
N GLY A 226 -0.56 2.84 16.84
CA GLY A 226 -0.85 2.38 15.47
C GLY A 226 -1.35 0.92 15.46
N ASP A 227 -2.36 0.61 14.65
CA ASP A 227 -2.86 -0.76 14.50
C ASP A 227 -2.02 -1.58 13.51
N ILE A 228 -1.25 -0.91 12.67
CA ILE A 228 -0.31 -1.47 11.69
C ILE A 228 0.91 -0.58 11.61
N PHE A 229 2.03 -1.13 11.18
CA PHE A 229 3.21 -0.37 10.81
C PHE A 229 3.79 -0.92 9.53
N ALA A 230 4.04 -0.06 8.57
CA ALA A 230 4.58 -0.45 7.28
C ALA A 230 5.81 0.37 6.91
N LEU A 231 6.60 -0.11 5.95
CA LEU A 231 7.78 0.62 5.50
C LEU A 231 7.96 0.53 3.99
N ASN A 232 8.50 1.60 3.42
CA ASN A 232 8.93 1.68 2.03
C ASN A 232 10.42 1.31 1.98
N SER A 233 10.75 0.15 1.41
CA SER A 233 12.14 -0.34 1.37
C SER A 233 12.55 -0.74 -0.03
N TYR A 234 13.62 -0.11 -0.51
CA TYR A 234 14.24 -0.38 -1.82
C TYR A 234 15.65 -0.95 -1.67
N SER A 235 15.91 -1.61 -0.55
CA SER A 235 17.27 -2.10 -0.24
C SER A 235 17.65 -3.41 -0.95
N TRP A 236 16.66 -4.11 -1.55
CA TRP A 236 16.92 -5.28 -2.39
C TRP A 236 17.01 -4.90 -3.86
N CYS A 237 18.19 -4.72 -4.40
CA CYS A 237 18.41 -4.33 -5.79
C CYS A 237 19.00 -5.48 -6.61
N GLY A 238 18.29 -5.87 -7.68
CA GLY A 238 18.70 -6.91 -8.60
C GLY A 238 18.85 -8.28 -7.93
N ASP A 239 19.92 -8.99 -8.29
CA ASP A 239 20.28 -10.27 -7.67
C ASP A 239 20.97 -10.03 -6.31
N SER A 240 20.19 -10.02 -5.27
CA SER A 240 20.61 -9.76 -3.89
C SER A 240 20.38 -11.00 -3.01
N SER A 241 20.43 -10.84 -1.69
CA SER A 241 20.15 -11.88 -0.72
C SER A 241 19.58 -11.28 0.56
N PHE A 242 19.01 -12.13 1.41
CA PHE A 242 18.42 -11.76 2.70
C PHE A 242 19.35 -10.88 3.55
N THR A 243 20.64 -11.24 3.62
CA THR A 243 21.66 -10.48 4.38
C THR A 243 22.22 -9.30 3.61
N LYS A 244 22.43 -9.44 2.28
CA LYS A 244 23.00 -8.34 1.47
C LYS A 244 22.05 -7.15 1.35
N SER A 245 20.75 -7.40 1.31
CA SER A 245 19.71 -6.36 1.30
C SER A 245 19.48 -5.73 2.67
N GLY A 246 19.96 -6.36 3.76
CA GLY A 246 19.64 -5.96 5.13
C GLY A 246 18.24 -6.34 5.58
N TYR A 247 17.57 -7.27 4.88
CA TYR A 247 16.26 -7.79 5.30
C TYR A 247 16.36 -8.58 6.60
N ASP A 248 17.47 -9.24 6.87
CA ASP A 248 17.80 -9.87 8.15
C ASP A 248 17.76 -8.86 9.32
N GLN A 249 18.27 -7.65 9.10
CA GLN A 249 18.24 -6.58 10.10
C GLN A 249 16.80 -6.05 10.31
N LEU A 250 16.00 -5.94 9.23
CA LEU A 250 14.60 -5.57 9.34
C LEU A 250 13.80 -6.62 10.13
N VAL A 251 13.99 -7.90 9.82
CA VAL A 251 13.35 -8.99 10.57
C VAL A 251 13.78 -8.96 12.04
N ALA A 252 15.06 -8.75 12.33
CA ALA A 252 15.56 -8.65 13.70
C ALA A 252 14.97 -7.45 14.45
N GLY A 253 14.88 -6.28 13.79
CA GLY A 253 14.39 -5.04 14.40
C GLY A 253 12.88 -5.03 14.64
N PHE A 254 12.11 -5.70 13.79
CA PHE A 254 10.64 -5.81 13.95
C PHE A 254 10.19 -7.07 14.68
N LYS A 255 11.11 -7.98 15.00
CA LYS A 255 10.80 -9.17 15.79
C LYS A 255 10.24 -8.77 17.16
N GLY A 256 9.05 -9.27 17.47
CA GLY A 256 8.36 -8.89 18.70
C GLY A 256 7.41 -7.70 18.53
N SER A 257 7.14 -7.27 17.29
CA SER A 257 6.06 -6.33 17.01
C SER A 257 4.73 -6.83 17.56
N SER A 258 3.96 -5.93 18.15
CA SER A 258 2.59 -6.18 18.60
C SER A 258 1.54 -5.89 17.52
N VAL A 259 1.96 -5.42 16.35
CA VAL A 259 1.09 -5.04 15.23
C VAL A 259 1.63 -5.64 13.92
N PRO A 260 0.77 -5.84 12.90
CA PRO A 260 1.22 -6.30 11.60
C PRO A 260 2.27 -5.38 10.98
N ILE A 261 3.37 -5.98 10.49
CA ILE A 261 4.43 -5.31 9.75
C ILE A 261 4.37 -5.78 8.29
N PHE A 262 4.51 -4.90 7.33
CA PHE A 262 4.59 -5.23 5.91
C PHE A 262 5.31 -4.15 5.11
N TYR A 263 5.74 -4.47 3.91
CA TYR A 263 6.24 -3.47 3.00
C TYR A 263 5.08 -2.69 2.36
N SER A 264 4.95 -1.42 2.68
CA SER A 264 4.03 -0.50 1.99
C SER A 264 4.53 -0.11 0.61
N GLU A 265 5.85 -0.24 0.39
CA GLU A 265 6.48 -0.18 -0.93
C GLU A 265 7.75 -1.04 -0.96
N TYR A 266 7.95 -1.77 -2.07
CA TYR A 266 9.23 -2.43 -2.40
C TYR A 266 9.41 -2.55 -3.91
N GLY A 267 10.58 -2.98 -4.36
CA GLY A 267 10.88 -3.23 -5.77
C GLY A 267 11.89 -2.25 -6.34
N CYS A 268 13.14 -2.30 -5.87
CA CYS A 268 14.24 -1.48 -6.39
C CYS A 268 14.35 -1.64 -7.92
N ASN A 269 14.42 -0.50 -8.65
CA ASN A 269 14.48 -0.47 -10.12
C ASN A 269 15.91 -0.44 -10.69
N THR A 270 16.91 -0.79 -9.89
CA THR A 270 18.32 -0.88 -10.30
C THR A 270 18.85 -2.29 -10.02
N PRO A 271 19.28 -3.07 -11.02
CA PRO A 271 19.24 -2.78 -12.47
C PRO A 271 17.83 -2.83 -13.06
N SER A 272 17.66 -2.20 -14.23
CA SER A 272 16.43 -2.30 -15.02
C SER A 272 16.69 -3.14 -16.29
N PRO A 273 15.72 -3.98 -16.74
CA PRO A 273 14.42 -4.25 -16.10
C PRO A 273 14.57 -5.01 -14.78
N ARG A 274 13.60 -4.85 -13.89
CA ARG A 274 13.57 -5.52 -12.58
C ARG A 274 13.36 -7.03 -12.72
N ILE A 275 13.93 -7.79 -11.80
CA ILE A 275 13.81 -9.27 -11.76
C ILE A 275 13.03 -9.77 -10.53
N PHE A 276 12.75 -8.91 -9.55
CA PHE A 276 11.94 -9.16 -8.36
C PHE A 276 12.33 -10.41 -7.57
N THR A 277 13.64 -10.69 -7.42
CA THR A 277 14.11 -11.88 -6.69
C THR A 277 13.79 -11.83 -5.20
N GLU A 278 13.52 -10.64 -4.64
CA GLU A 278 13.06 -10.42 -3.26
C GLU A 278 11.73 -11.10 -2.96
N VAL A 279 10.86 -11.32 -3.95
CA VAL A 279 9.54 -11.92 -3.79
C VAL A 279 9.63 -13.27 -3.08
N GLY A 280 10.55 -14.14 -3.52
CA GLY A 280 10.74 -15.46 -2.89
C GLY A 280 11.13 -15.37 -1.40
N THR A 281 11.86 -14.34 -1.01
CA THR A 281 12.26 -14.09 0.37
C THR A 281 11.15 -13.46 1.20
N ILE A 282 10.48 -12.43 0.69
CA ILE A 282 9.38 -11.73 1.39
C ILE A 282 8.28 -12.73 1.80
N TYR A 283 7.94 -13.65 0.90
CA TYR A 283 6.90 -14.66 1.16
C TYR A 283 7.47 -16.01 1.64
N GLY A 284 8.77 -16.05 1.94
CA GLY A 284 9.48 -17.20 2.45
C GLY A 284 9.48 -17.30 3.99
N PRO A 285 9.95 -18.43 4.53
CA PRO A 285 9.95 -18.69 5.97
C PRO A 285 10.87 -17.76 6.77
N GLU A 286 11.82 -17.07 6.12
CA GLU A 286 12.73 -16.13 6.78
C GLU A 286 12.01 -14.84 7.19
N MET A 287 10.89 -14.49 6.54
CA MET A 287 10.19 -13.21 6.75
C MET A 287 8.75 -13.36 7.23
N THR A 288 8.02 -14.39 6.82
CA THR A 288 6.56 -14.49 7.04
C THR A 288 6.11 -14.59 8.49
N ASP A 289 7.01 -14.84 9.43
CA ASP A 289 6.69 -14.79 10.87
C ASP A 289 6.74 -13.37 11.46
N VAL A 290 7.32 -12.42 10.72
CA VAL A 290 7.43 -11.01 11.12
C VAL A 290 6.69 -10.10 10.15
N PHE A 291 6.77 -10.37 8.84
CA PHE A 291 6.18 -9.55 7.80
C PHE A 291 4.91 -10.20 7.23
N SER A 292 3.91 -9.38 6.98
CA SER A 292 2.64 -9.74 6.35
C SER A 292 2.63 -9.43 4.84
N GLY A 293 3.74 -9.64 4.15
CA GLY A 293 3.88 -9.43 2.72
C GLY A 293 4.22 -8.00 2.32
N GLY A 294 3.77 -7.56 1.14
CA GLY A 294 4.12 -6.21 0.68
C GLY A 294 3.46 -5.77 -0.62
N ILE A 295 3.69 -4.51 -0.94
CA ILE A 295 3.17 -3.75 -2.08
C ILE A 295 4.32 -3.39 -3.01
N VAL A 296 4.29 -3.87 -4.24
CA VAL A 296 5.28 -3.49 -5.27
C VAL A 296 5.03 -2.05 -5.72
N TYR A 297 6.05 -1.22 -5.72
CA TYR A 297 6.01 0.11 -6.32
C TYR A 297 6.49 0.03 -7.75
N GLU A 298 5.73 0.41 -8.81
CA GLU A 298 4.34 0.87 -8.85
C GLU A 298 3.64 0.42 -10.15
N TYR A 299 2.32 0.55 -10.25
CA TYR A 299 1.54 0.16 -11.43
C TYR A 299 1.87 1.02 -12.65
N THR A 300 1.81 2.34 -12.50
CA THR A 300 1.93 3.30 -13.60
C THR A 300 3.38 3.67 -13.85
N GLN A 301 3.79 3.67 -15.13
CA GLN A 301 5.12 4.17 -15.52
C GLN A 301 5.21 5.67 -15.38
N GLU A 302 6.14 6.12 -14.55
CA GLU A 302 6.54 7.50 -14.37
C GLU A 302 8.01 7.71 -14.78
N PRO A 303 8.52 8.98 -14.79
CA PRO A 303 9.92 9.24 -15.11
C PRO A 303 10.95 8.54 -14.19
N ASN A 304 10.52 8.14 -13.01
CA ASN A 304 11.31 7.38 -12.03
C ASN A 304 11.54 5.90 -12.41
N ASN A 305 10.85 5.39 -13.46
CA ASN A 305 11.00 4.04 -14.02
C ASN A 305 10.66 2.88 -13.07
N PHE A 306 9.62 3.03 -12.25
CA PHE A 306 9.08 1.93 -11.42
C PHE A 306 7.83 1.26 -11.98
N GLY A 307 7.33 1.71 -13.14
CA GLY A 307 6.06 1.24 -13.69
C GLY A 307 6.06 -0.21 -14.12
N LEU A 308 4.91 -0.86 -13.92
CA LEU A 308 4.57 -2.15 -14.51
C LEU A 308 3.82 -1.99 -15.83
N ALA A 309 3.16 -0.86 -16.04
CA ALA A 309 2.35 -0.56 -17.22
C ALA A 309 2.50 0.91 -17.64
N ASN A 310 2.57 1.13 -18.94
CA ASN A 310 2.55 2.48 -19.54
C ASN A 310 1.14 2.82 -19.99
N ILE A 311 0.57 3.90 -19.46
CA ILE A 311 -0.78 4.38 -19.77
C ILE A 311 -0.72 5.43 -20.88
N SER A 312 -1.47 5.20 -21.96
CA SER A 312 -1.59 6.11 -23.08
C SER A 312 -2.76 7.10 -22.89
N ALA A 313 -2.73 8.24 -23.60
CA ALA A 313 -3.75 9.29 -23.48
C ALA A 313 -5.16 8.82 -23.92
N ASP A 314 -5.27 7.78 -24.76
CA ASP A 314 -6.54 7.17 -25.16
C ASP A 314 -7.11 6.16 -24.15
N GLY A 315 -6.48 6.02 -22.98
CA GLY A 315 -6.84 5.06 -21.95
C GLY A 315 -6.33 3.64 -22.21
N SER A 316 -5.66 3.38 -23.35
CA SER A 316 -5.01 2.08 -23.55
C SER A 316 -3.76 1.95 -22.67
N ILE A 317 -3.37 0.71 -22.37
CA ILE A 317 -2.13 0.45 -21.64
C ILE A 317 -1.24 -0.53 -22.40
N THR A 318 0.07 -0.41 -22.19
CA THR A 318 1.06 -1.39 -22.62
C THR A 318 1.78 -1.94 -21.39
N LEU A 319 1.72 -3.26 -21.20
CA LEU A 319 2.44 -3.93 -20.13
C LEU A 319 3.95 -3.85 -20.40
N LEU A 320 4.71 -3.57 -19.36
CA LEU A 320 6.18 -3.48 -19.44
C LEU A 320 6.83 -4.84 -19.11
N PRO A 321 8.11 -5.05 -19.47
CA PRO A 321 8.83 -6.27 -19.10
C PRO A 321 8.79 -6.60 -17.62
N ASP A 322 8.79 -5.56 -16.76
CA ASP A 322 8.71 -5.66 -15.31
C ASP A 322 7.42 -6.34 -14.84
N TRP A 323 6.30 -6.10 -15.51
CA TRP A 323 5.03 -6.79 -15.21
C TRP A 323 5.16 -8.30 -15.40
N TYR A 324 5.82 -8.75 -16.48
CA TYR A 324 6.04 -10.17 -16.77
C TYR A 324 7.01 -10.80 -15.77
N ALA A 325 8.07 -10.08 -15.41
CA ALA A 325 9.02 -10.54 -14.41
C ALA A 325 8.35 -10.72 -13.05
N LEU A 326 7.52 -9.76 -12.65
CA LEU A 326 6.77 -9.85 -11.39
C LEU A 326 5.76 -11.01 -11.42
N LYS A 327 5.03 -11.17 -12.54
CA LYS A 327 4.10 -12.30 -12.73
C LYS A 327 4.81 -13.64 -12.60
N ASP A 328 6.00 -13.78 -13.19
CA ASP A 328 6.81 -14.99 -13.08
C ASP A 328 7.18 -15.27 -11.60
N GLN A 329 7.56 -14.27 -10.84
CA GLN A 329 7.88 -14.45 -9.42
C GLN A 329 6.65 -14.79 -8.58
N PHE A 330 5.53 -14.09 -8.77
CA PHE A 330 4.29 -14.39 -8.05
C PHE A 330 3.76 -15.80 -8.38
N SER A 331 3.92 -16.27 -9.63
CA SER A 331 3.50 -17.61 -10.03
C SER A 331 4.26 -18.75 -9.34
N LYS A 332 5.44 -18.48 -8.76
CA LYS A 332 6.25 -19.44 -8.01
C LYS A 332 5.84 -19.55 -6.54
N LEU A 333 4.99 -18.65 -6.06
CA LEU A 333 4.54 -18.64 -4.66
C LEU A 333 3.48 -19.73 -4.43
N ASP A 334 3.61 -20.42 -3.30
CA ASP A 334 2.57 -21.35 -2.81
C ASP A 334 1.50 -20.54 -2.04
N PHE A 335 0.51 -20.03 -2.74
CA PHE A 335 -0.57 -19.24 -2.16
C PHE A 335 -1.42 -20.04 -1.17
N THR A 336 -1.57 -21.34 -1.37
CA THR A 336 -2.29 -22.20 -0.40
C THR A 336 -1.58 -22.20 0.93
N LYS A 337 -0.26 -22.28 0.92
CA LYS A 337 0.56 -22.21 2.14
C LYS A 337 0.57 -20.80 2.74
N ILE A 338 0.78 -19.78 1.90
CA ILE A 338 0.90 -18.37 2.34
C ILE A 338 -0.41 -17.90 2.99
N GLN A 339 -1.56 -18.16 2.38
CA GLN A 339 -2.89 -17.71 2.86
C GLN A 339 -3.56 -18.74 3.79
N GLY A 340 -3.06 -19.96 3.84
CA GLY A 340 -3.59 -21.04 4.69
C GLY A 340 -2.92 -21.13 6.07
N ALA A 341 -1.83 -20.42 6.31
CA ALA A 341 -1.09 -20.48 7.54
C ALA A 341 -1.89 -19.92 8.73
N LYS A 342 -1.83 -20.61 9.87
CA LYS A 342 -2.36 -20.11 11.14
C LYS A 342 -1.31 -19.23 11.84
N PRO A 343 -1.74 -18.28 12.68
CA PRO A 343 -0.83 -17.66 13.63
C PRO A 343 -0.10 -18.72 14.46
N PRO A 344 1.16 -18.47 14.85
CA PRO A 344 1.85 -19.33 15.82
C PRO A 344 1.04 -19.46 17.11
N SER A 345 1.13 -20.62 17.77
CA SER A 345 0.47 -20.86 19.07
C SER A 345 1.13 -20.13 20.25
N ALA A 346 2.29 -19.50 20.03
CA ALA A 346 2.96 -18.70 21.05
C ALA A 346 2.11 -17.45 21.39
N PRO A 347 2.17 -16.96 22.65
CA PRO A 347 1.52 -15.71 23.01
C PRO A 347 2.00 -14.56 22.11
N ALA A 348 1.06 -13.72 21.68
CA ALA A 348 1.38 -12.52 20.91
C ALA A 348 2.31 -11.59 21.69
N PRO A 349 3.23 -10.91 21.02
CA PRO A 349 4.03 -9.85 21.63
C PRO A 349 3.13 -8.74 22.21
N LYS A 350 3.55 -8.17 23.31
CA LYS A 350 2.83 -7.03 23.93
C LYS A 350 3.49 -5.74 23.53
N ALA A 351 2.69 -4.74 23.22
CA ALA A 351 3.19 -3.39 23.00
C ALA A 351 3.90 -2.86 24.27
N PRO A 352 5.06 -2.21 24.14
CA PRO A 352 5.75 -1.61 25.25
C PRO A 352 4.99 -0.36 25.77
N THR A 353 5.21 0.02 27.03
CA THR A 353 4.77 1.32 27.52
C THR A 353 5.64 2.42 26.93
N CYS A 354 5.04 3.56 26.56
CA CYS A 354 5.76 4.71 26.03
C CYS A 354 6.68 5.31 27.11
N GLU A 355 7.96 5.16 26.93
CA GLU A 355 9.01 5.67 27.80
C GLU A 355 10.21 6.14 26.97
N SER A 356 10.88 7.21 27.40
CA SER A 356 12.02 7.79 26.66
C SER A 356 13.14 6.79 26.35
N LYS A 357 13.29 5.75 27.17
CA LYS A 357 14.28 4.66 26.95
C LYS A 357 14.02 3.80 25.71
N LEU A 358 12.81 3.86 25.12
CA LEU A 358 12.48 3.17 23.87
C LEU A 358 13.18 3.79 22.66
N ILE A 359 13.60 5.05 22.79
CA ILE A 359 14.24 5.82 21.74
C ILE A 359 15.75 5.76 21.93
N SER A 360 16.45 5.30 20.91
CA SER A 360 17.90 5.07 20.94
C SER A 360 18.69 6.15 20.21
N THR A 361 18.14 6.72 19.15
CA THR A 361 18.81 7.72 18.32
C THR A 361 18.86 9.07 19.03
N LYS A 362 20.07 9.59 19.19
CA LYS A 362 20.26 10.90 19.79
C LYS A 362 19.61 12.00 18.94
N GLY A 363 18.74 12.79 19.57
CA GLY A 363 18.03 13.87 18.89
C GLY A 363 16.65 13.48 18.36
N PHE A 364 16.34 12.19 18.23
CA PHE A 364 14.98 11.77 17.93
C PHE A 364 14.04 12.13 19.10
N ASN A 365 12.80 12.47 18.81
CA ASN A 365 11.83 12.88 19.83
C ASN A 365 11.51 11.71 20.77
N SER A 366 11.86 11.87 22.04
CA SER A 366 11.59 10.89 23.11
C SER A 366 10.49 11.34 24.07
N ASN A 367 9.80 12.45 23.74
CA ASN A 367 8.63 12.92 24.46
C ASN A 367 7.37 12.41 23.76
N PHE A 368 6.58 11.61 24.46
CA PHE A 368 5.35 11.01 23.94
C PHE A 368 4.10 11.88 24.20
N THR A 369 4.25 13.08 24.77
CA THR A 369 3.15 14.03 24.91
C THR A 369 2.70 14.50 23.53
N LEU A 370 1.45 14.21 23.17
CA LEU A 370 0.89 14.56 21.88
C LEU A 370 0.29 15.97 21.90
N PRO A 371 0.32 16.69 20.75
CA PRO A 371 -0.39 17.94 20.63
C PRO A 371 -1.89 17.75 20.89
N VAL A 372 -2.50 18.79 21.48
CA VAL A 372 -3.94 18.85 21.65
C VAL A 372 -4.64 18.95 20.30
N LEU A 373 -5.89 18.48 20.23
CA LEU A 373 -6.71 18.65 19.02
C LEU A 373 -6.79 20.14 18.63
N PRO A 374 -6.66 20.44 17.33
CA PRO A 374 -6.91 21.78 16.83
C PRO A 374 -8.34 22.25 17.20
N PRO A 375 -8.58 23.56 17.37
CA PRO A 375 -9.93 24.10 17.50
C PRO A 375 -10.84 23.55 16.39
N ASP A 376 -12.12 23.33 16.68
CA ASP A 376 -13.16 22.73 15.83
C ASP A 376 -13.01 21.22 15.53
N ALA A 377 -11.81 20.63 15.62
CA ALA A 377 -11.61 19.20 15.39
C ALA A 377 -12.42 18.29 16.34
N PRO A 378 -12.58 18.59 17.64
CA PRO A 378 -13.43 17.80 18.54
C PRO A 378 -14.88 17.70 18.06
N GLU A 379 -15.44 18.79 17.52
CA GLU A 379 -16.80 18.80 16.97
C GLU A 379 -16.91 17.91 15.72
N ILE A 380 -15.92 17.97 14.81
CA ILE A 380 -15.87 17.13 13.60
C ILE A 380 -15.77 15.65 13.98
N ILE A 381 -14.92 15.30 14.95
CA ILE A 381 -14.81 13.91 15.44
C ILE A 381 -16.11 13.42 16.07
N GLN A 382 -16.85 14.29 16.76
CA GLN A 382 -18.10 13.90 17.40
C GLN A 382 -19.28 13.79 16.41
N LYS A 383 -19.42 14.78 15.52
CA LYS A 383 -20.58 14.91 14.63
C LYS A 383 -20.40 14.24 13.26
N GLY A 384 -19.17 13.96 12.88
CA GLY A 384 -18.81 13.51 11.53
C GLY A 384 -18.60 14.64 10.55
N VAL A 385 -18.00 14.31 9.42
CA VAL A 385 -17.80 15.21 8.27
C VAL A 385 -19.11 15.32 7.49
N SER A 386 -19.53 16.53 7.17
CA SER A 386 -20.81 16.82 6.49
C SER A 386 -20.63 17.28 5.06
N PRO A 387 -21.66 17.06 4.19
CA PRO A 387 -22.09 15.72 3.77
C PRO A 387 -21.08 15.18 2.77
N LYS A 388 -20.69 13.93 2.90
CA LYS A 388 -19.77 13.24 1.97
C LYS A 388 -20.47 12.08 1.33
N PRO A 389 -20.10 11.66 0.11
CA PRO A 389 -20.52 10.38 -0.42
C PRO A 389 -20.14 9.27 0.55
N VAL A 390 -21.11 8.48 0.97
CA VAL A 390 -20.85 7.29 1.79
C VAL A 390 -20.89 6.10 0.87
N GLY A 391 -19.75 5.40 0.74
CA GLY A 391 -19.58 4.32 -0.19
C GLY A 391 -20.47 3.11 0.10
N LYS A 392 -20.88 2.43 -0.95
CA LYS A 392 -21.60 1.14 -0.90
C LYS A 392 -21.22 0.27 -2.09
N LEU A 393 -21.22 -1.05 -1.91
CA LEU A 393 -21.08 -1.96 -3.03
C LEU A 393 -22.29 -1.85 -3.98
N VAL A 394 -22.00 -1.87 -5.29
CA VAL A 394 -22.99 -1.81 -6.36
C VAL A 394 -22.81 -2.96 -7.35
N SER A 395 -23.87 -3.37 -8.03
CA SER A 395 -23.79 -4.37 -9.09
C SER A 395 -23.08 -3.80 -10.31
N ILE A 396 -22.18 -4.59 -10.88
CA ILE A 396 -21.45 -4.26 -12.11
C ILE A 396 -22.18 -4.92 -13.29
N SER A 397 -22.52 -4.13 -14.29
CA SER A 397 -23.36 -4.57 -15.42
C SER A 397 -22.58 -5.38 -16.46
N SER A 398 -21.30 -5.14 -16.61
CA SER A 398 -20.38 -5.88 -17.48
C SER A 398 -19.00 -5.94 -16.87
N TRP A 399 -18.32 -7.08 -17.08
CA TRP A 399 -16.95 -7.32 -16.63
C TRP A 399 -15.93 -7.20 -17.77
N ASP A 400 -16.39 -6.87 -18.98
CA ASP A 400 -15.54 -6.75 -20.17
C ASP A 400 -14.71 -5.49 -20.13
N VAL A 401 -13.43 -5.63 -20.42
CA VAL A 401 -12.48 -4.51 -20.49
C VAL A 401 -12.69 -3.76 -21.80
N LYS A 402 -12.97 -2.44 -21.71
CA LYS A 402 -13.23 -1.58 -22.88
C LYS A 402 -11.95 -0.98 -23.47
N HIS A 403 -10.99 -0.62 -22.62
CA HIS A 403 -9.73 -0.03 -23.06
C HIS A 403 -8.73 -1.11 -23.48
N PRO A 404 -8.08 -0.98 -24.64
CA PRO A 404 -7.11 -1.97 -25.10
C PRO A 404 -5.95 -2.15 -24.13
N VAL A 405 -5.60 -3.40 -23.87
CA VAL A 405 -4.39 -3.76 -23.14
C VAL A 405 -3.45 -4.47 -24.10
N ARG A 406 -2.19 -4.07 -24.12
CA ARG A 406 -1.20 -4.54 -25.09
C ARG A 406 -0.03 -5.23 -24.39
N ASN A 407 0.48 -6.25 -25.05
CA ASN A 407 1.80 -6.82 -24.74
C ASN A 407 2.91 -5.83 -25.13
N PRO A 408 4.17 -6.03 -24.69
CA PRO A 408 5.30 -5.17 -25.07
C PRO A 408 5.58 -5.12 -26.57
N ASP A 409 5.18 -6.13 -27.34
CA ASP A 409 5.28 -6.17 -28.80
C ASP A 409 4.16 -5.36 -29.51
N GLY A 410 3.27 -4.72 -28.76
CA GLY A 410 2.14 -3.96 -29.26
C GLY A 410 0.89 -4.77 -29.57
N SER A 411 0.94 -6.11 -29.53
CA SER A 411 -0.23 -6.96 -29.76
C SER A 411 -1.27 -6.80 -28.65
N VAL A 412 -2.56 -6.77 -29.00
CA VAL A 412 -3.66 -6.63 -28.04
C VAL A 412 -3.88 -7.96 -27.31
N ILE A 413 -4.03 -7.89 -25.99
CA ILE A 413 -4.42 -9.01 -25.15
C ILE A 413 -5.93 -9.21 -25.29
N SER A 414 -6.34 -10.31 -25.91
CA SER A 414 -7.73 -10.63 -26.17
C SER A 414 -8.39 -11.37 -24.99
N GLY A 415 -9.70 -11.18 -24.82
CA GLY A 415 -10.49 -11.89 -23.81
C GLY A 415 -10.19 -11.48 -22.37
N LEU A 416 -9.60 -10.30 -22.16
CA LEU A 416 -9.35 -9.76 -20.84
C LEU A 416 -10.67 -9.26 -20.23
N ALA A 417 -11.01 -9.80 -19.08
CA ALA A 417 -12.15 -9.40 -18.27
C ALA A 417 -11.85 -9.64 -16.78
N VAL A 418 -12.51 -8.94 -15.90
CA VAL A 418 -12.52 -9.32 -14.49
C VAL A 418 -13.33 -10.60 -14.34
N LYS A 419 -12.81 -11.56 -13.60
CA LYS A 419 -13.54 -12.77 -13.17
C LYS A 419 -14.02 -12.53 -11.74
N PRO A 420 -15.32 -12.26 -11.55
CA PRO A 420 -15.86 -12.10 -10.20
C PRO A 420 -15.65 -13.37 -9.39
N LEU A 421 -15.13 -13.21 -8.19
CA LEU A 421 -14.91 -14.30 -7.25
C LEU A 421 -16.15 -14.55 -6.40
N GLY A 422 -16.21 -15.75 -5.80
CA GLY A 422 -17.23 -16.12 -4.85
C GLY A 422 -17.12 -15.32 -3.54
N GLU A 423 -18.14 -15.49 -2.70
CA GLU A 423 -18.12 -14.92 -1.34
C GLU A 423 -16.91 -15.46 -0.57
N ASP A 424 -16.20 -14.58 0.11
CA ASP A 424 -14.99 -14.89 0.90
C ASP A 424 -13.77 -15.36 0.09
N GLU A 425 -13.80 -15.26 -1.22
CA GLU A 425 -12.65 -15.59 -2.05
C GLU A 425 -11.72 -14.37 -2.23
N ILE A 426 -10.42 -14.64 -2.23
CA ILE A 426 -9.34 -13.67 -2.38
C ILE A 426 -8.55 -14.01 -3.64
N ASN A 427 -8.12 -13.01 -4.41
CA ASN A 427 -7.36 -13.26 -5.62
C ASN A 427 -6.00 -13.91 -5.34
N ALA A 428 -5.58 -14.75 -6.28
CA ALA A 428 -4.30 -15.45 -6.29
C ALA A 428 -3.83 -15.68 -7.73
N PRO A 429 -2.53 -15.95 -7.98
CA PRO A 429 -2.05 -16.36 -9.30
C PRO A 429 -2.82 -17.56 -9.83
N GLY A 430 -3.21 -17.47 -11.11
CA GLY A 430 -4.00 -18.51 -11.79
C GLY A 430 -5.51 -18.37 -11.65
N THR A 431 -6.04 -17.51 -10.79
CA THR A 431 -7.47 -17.21 -10.68
C THR A 431 -8.03 -16.66 -12.00
N ASN A 432 -7.31 -15.75 -12.61
CA ASN A 432 -7.61 -15.21 -13.93
C ASN A 432 -6.44 -15.48 -14.88
N THR A 433 -6.74 -16.02 -16.09
CA THR A 433 -5.72 -16.36 -17.09
C THR A 433 -6.13 -15.87 -18.45
N VAL A 434 -5.19 -15.27 -19.17
CA VAL A 434 -5.31 -14.85 -20.56
C VAL A 434 -4.05 -15.24 -21.32
N ALA A 435 -4.14 -15.33 -22.66
CA ALA A 435 -2.97 -15.54 -23.49
C ALA A 435 -2.10 -14.28 -23.51
N LEU A 436 -0.84 -14.43 -23.13
CA LEU A 436 0.15 -13.35 -23.03
C LEU A 436 1.33 -13.64 -23.96
N ASN A 437 1.81 -12.62 -24.66
CA ASN A 437 3.06 -12.69 -25.43
C ASN A 437 4.18 -12.11 -24.54
N SER A 438 4.88 -12.97 -23.82
CA SER A 438 6.04 -12.55 -23.02
C SER A 438 7.12 -11.97 -23.94
N PRO A 439 7.82 -10.90 -23.52
CA PRO A 439 8.95 -10.39 -24.27
C PRO A 439 10.01 -11.50 -24.38
N THR A 440 10.42 -11.79 -25.62
CA THR A 440 11.52 -12.74 -25.87
C THR A 440 12.78 -12.11 -25.26
N PRO A 441 13.55 -12.83 -24.43
CA PRO A 441 14.83 -12.34 -23.99
C PRO A 441 15.70 -12.07 -25.22
N THR A 442 15.95 -10.83 -25.54
CA THR A 442 16.98 -10.48 -26.52
C THR A 442 18.33 -10.90 -25.91
N SER A 443 18.82 -12.07 -26.31
CA SER A 443 20.20 -12.43 -26.06
C SER A 443 21.08 -11.39 -26.77
N GLY A 444 21.57 -10.42 -26.03
CA GLY A 444 22.55 -9.46 -26.51
C GLY A 444 23.77 -10.22 -26.97
N ASN A 445 23.89 -10.39 -28.29
CA ASN A 445 25.08 -10.91 -28.93
C ASN A 445 26.17 -9.86 -28.69
N GLY A 446 26.99 -10.09 -27.66
CA GLY A 446 28.14 -9.25 -27.35
C GLY A 446 29.13 -9.30 -28.51
N THR A 447 29.17 -8.25 -29.30
CA THR A 447 30.28 -7.98 -30.21
C THR A 447 31.52 -7.80 -29.33
N THR A 448 32.43 -8.76 -29.45
CA THR A 448 33.80 -8.70 -28.93
C THR A 448 34.50 -7.49 -29.52
N SER A 449 34.67 -6.46 -28.71
CA SER A 449 35.61 -5.36 -29.04
C SER A 449 36.95 -5.59 -28.34
N ALA A 450 37.98 -5.47 -29.13
CA ALA A 450 39.37 -5.77 -28.82
C ALA A 450 39.91 -4.98 -27.64
N THR A 451 40.69 -5.66 -26.83
CA THR A 451 41.53 -5.14 -25.73
C THR A 451 42.64 -4.24 -26.24
N PRO A 452 42.87 -3.06 -25.66
CA PRO A 452 44.23 -2.45 -25.70
C PRO A 452 45.01 -2.81 -24.42
N LYS A 453 46.25 -3.20 -24.63
CA LYS A 453 47.25 -3.54 -23.60
C LYS A 453 47.80 -2.29 -22.92
N ASN A 454 47.99 -2.42 -21.59
CA ASN A 454 48.98 -1.84 -20.70
C ASN A 454 49.28 -0.34 -20.66
N ALA A 455 49.03 0.23 -19.45
CA ALA A 455 50.08 0.99 -18.76
C ALA A 455 49.82 0.99 -17.24
N ALA A 456 50.83 0.65 -16.48
CA ALA A 456 50.85 0.63 -15.03
C ALA A 456 50.87 2.05 -14.44
N GLY A 457 50.16 2.27 -13.32
CA GLY A 457 50.22 3.54 -12.60
C GLY A 457 49.39 3.59 -11.32
N LYS A 458 50.04 3.27 -10.21
CA LYS A 458 49.86 3.72 -8.81
C LYS A 458 48.44 3.83 -8.21
N SER A 459 48.30 3.04 -7.15
CA SER A 459 47.20 3.08 -6.16
C SER A 459 46.99 4.47 -5.54
N ALA A 460 45.71 4.88 -5.51
CA ALA A 460 45.24 5.84 -4.56
C ALA A 460 43.93 5.27 -4.00
N THR A 461 43.92 5.02 -2.71
CA THR A 461 42.76 4.69 -1.92
C THR A 461 41.78 5.88 -1.93
N ALA A 462 40.71 5.77 -2.66
CA ALA A 462 39.61 6.71 -2.58
C ALA A 462 38.42 5.99 -1.93
N GLY A 463 37.98 6.48 -0.77
CA GLY A 463 36.81 6.02 -0.07
C GLY A 463 35.58 6.22 -0.96
N ILE A 464 34.79 5.15 -1.09
CA ILE A 464 33.52 5.18 -1.79
C ILE A 464 32.49 5.77 -0.81
N SER A 465 32.21 7.06 -0.98
CA SER A 465 31.01 7.66 -0.39
C SER A 465 29.81 7.17 -1.20
N PHE A 466 28.96 6.36 -0.59
CA PHE A 466 27.64 6.06 -1.13
C PHE A 466 26.81 7.35 -1.07
N VAL A 467 26.57 7.95 -2.22
CA VAL A 467 25.52 8.95 -2.37
C VAL A 467 24.20 8.19 -2.47
N LEU A 468 23.49 8.10 -1.35
CA LEU A 468 22.08 7.75 -1.33
C LEU A 468 21.33 8.87 -2.07
N GLY A 469 20.80 8.53 -3.24
CA GLY A 469 19.88 9.40 -3.96
C GLY A 469 18.58 9.52 -3.17
N ALA A 470 18.48 10.57 -2.36
CA ALA A 470 17.20 11.01 -1.86
C ALA A 470 16.36 11.40 -3.08
N ILE A 471 15.26 10.71 -3.32
CA ILE A 471 14.20 11.17 -4.22
C ILE A 471 13.56 12.38 -3.54
N ALA A 472 14.08 13.55 -3.86
CA ALA A 472 13.48 14.81 -3.46
C ALA A 472 12.10 14.90 -4.14
N ALA A 473 11.03 14.87 -3.35
CA ALA A 473 9.77 15.42 -3.78
C ALA A 473 10.05 16.88 -4.21
N VAL A 474 9.85 17.17 -5.48
CA VAL A 474 9.99 18.53 -6.01
C VAL A 474 8.83 19.35 -5.42
N ALA A 475 9.12 20.01 -4.30
CA ALA A 475 8.30 21.13 -3.87
C ALA A 475 8.56 22.28 -4.85
N VAL A 476 7.65 22.49 -5.80
CA VAL A 476 7.62 23.74 -6.57
C VAL A 476 7.12 24.81 -5.62
N ALA A 477 8.05 25.63 -5.13
CA ALA A 477 7.71 26.89 -4.50
C ALA A 477 7.35 27.91 -5.60
N LEU A 478 6.15 28.43 -5.55
CA LEU A 478 5.77 29.76 -5.97
C LEU A 478 5.07 30.43 -4.80
#